data_fbe4a1ae34ea425e45ca8992553d57ac
#
_entry.id   fbe4a1ae34ea425e45ca8992553d57ac
#
_cell.length_a   1.000
_cell.length_b   1.000
_cell.length_c   1.000
_cell.angle_alpha   90.00
_cell.angle_beta   90.00
_cell.angle_gamma   90.00
#
_symmetry.space_group_name_H-M   'P 1'
#
loop_
_entity.id
_entity.type
_entity.pdbx_description
1 polymer ?
#
loop_
_entity_poly.entity_id
_entity_poly.type
_entity_poly.pdbx_seq_one_letter_code
_entity_poly.pdbx_strand_id
1 'polypeptide(L)'
;MFNRIKIRTYKISAPPAIRGLYAALVTDIHERDPGDILSILRSERPDVIFIAGDLIEAKKALSVQHWRTPKRALDFLSSASEIAPVYYSPGNHESCLPPSAVDDIIATGAVFLANADTVASINGHPLLIGGITSRPDTDWLSLFASKSGYKILLCHHPEYYPRYIAETDIDLTLSGHAHGGQWRVFGRGIYSPGQGLFPKYTRGVYENGRLIVSAGVSNHEPVPRINNPLEVVFIKFE
;
A
#
# COMPACT_ATOMS: atom_id res chain seq x y z
N MET A 1 3.32 -21.89 13.91
CA MET A 1 4.36 -22.08 12.89
C MET A 1 4.21 -21.01 11.81
N PHE A 2 5.21 -20.16 11.69
CA PHE A 2 5.63 -19.32 10.55
C PHE A 2 4.82 -18.06 10.20
N ASN A 3 5.09 -17.01 10.94
CA ASN A 3 4.85 -15.63 10.49
C ASN A 3 6.12 -14.98 9.91
N ARG A 4 7.01 -15.75 9.26
CA ARG A 4 8.18 -15.14 8.62
C ARG A 4 7.74 -14.38 7.38
N ILE A 5 7.97 -13.07 7.38
CA ILE A 5 7.72 -12.22 6.22
C ILE A 5 8.71 -12.57 5.11
N LYS A 6 8.22 -12.74 3.89
CA LYS A 6 9.06 -12.91 2.69
C LYS A 6 9.35 -11.56 2.06
N ILE A 7 10.57 -11.37 1.64
CA ILE A 7 10.96 -10.26 0.77
C ILE A 7 10.67 -10.69 -0.66
N ARG A 8 9.94 -9.85 -1.42
CA ARG A 8 9.71 -10.00 -2.85
C ARG A 8 10.18 -8.78 -3.59
N THR A 9 10.95 -8.97 -4.64
CA THR A 9 11.38 -7.88 -5.51
C THR A 9 10.79 -8.06 -6.88
N TYR A 10 10.10 -7.03 -7.37
CA TYR A 10 9.61 -6.93 -8.73
C TYR A 10 10.43 -5.90 -9.49
N LYS A 11 10.66 -6.17 -10.76
CA LYS A 11 11.31 -5.27 -11.70
C LYS A 11 10.26 -4.75 -12.65
N ILE A 12 10.20 -3.44 -12.83
CA ILE A 12 9.28 -2.80 -13.76
C ILE A 12 10.04 -1.89 -14.69
N SER A 13 9.62 -1.86 -15.94
CA SER A 13 10.17 -0.92 -16.92
C SER A 13 9.78 0.51 -16.54
N ALA A 14 10.74 1.42 -16.62
CA ALA A 14 10.58 2.80 -16.22
C ALA A 14 11.28 3.77 -17.17
N PRO A 15 10.75 5.00 -17.35
CA PRO A 15 11.42 6.03 -18.12
C PRO A 15 12.74 6.43 -17.45
N PRO A 16 13.70 6.98 -18.24
CA PRO A 16 15.03 7.32 -17.73
C PRO A 16 15.03 8.19 -16.47
N ALA A 17 14.04 9.09 -16.34
CA ALA A 17 13.93 10.02 -15.21
C ALA A 17 13.76 9.34 -13.84
N ILE A 18 13.21 8.10 -13.80
CA ILE A 18 12.98 7.37 -12.55
C ILE A 18 13.68 6.00 -12.52
N ARG A 19 14.46 5.70 -13.53
CA ARG A 19 15.26 4.47 -13.58
C ARG A 19 16.29 4.47 -12.46
N GLY A 20 16.41 3.34 -11.77
CA GLY A 20 17.30 3.18 -10.63
C GLY A 20 16.61 3.37 -9.26
N LEU A 21 15.41 3.96 -9.25
CA LEU A 21 14.64 4.09 -8.00
C LEU A 21 14.34 2.70 -7.40
N TYR A 22 14.47 2.58 -6.08
CA TYR A 22 14.19 1.38 -5.32
C TYR A 22 13.13 1.67 -4.24
N ALA A 23 11.93 1.19 -4.43
CA ALA A 23 10.79 1.47 -3.56
C ALA A 23 10.38 0.24 -2.73
N ALA A 24 9.89 0.47 -1.52
CA ALA A 24 9.20 -0.54 -0.71
C ALA A 24 7.69 -0.31 -0.77
N LEU A 25 6.92 -1.40 -0.84
CA LEU A 25 5.47 -1.41 -0.66
C LEU A 25 5.12 -2.28 0.54
N VAL A 26 4.45 -1.69 1.51
CA VAL A 26 3.93 -2.34 2.72
C VAL A 26 2.43 -2.14 2.77
N THR A 27 1.67 -3.19 3.02
CA THR A 27 0.20 -3.15 3.09
C THR A 27 -0.33 -4.07 4.18
N ASP A 28 -1.55 -3.83 4.63
CA ASP A 28 -2.30 -4.75 5.48
C ASP A 28 -1.53 -5.11 6.78
N ILE A 29 -1.07 -4.08 7.50
CA ILE A 29 -0.31 -4.24 8.76
C ILE A 29 -1.25 -4.62 9.90
N HIS A 30 -2.46 -4.03 9.94
CA HIS A 30 -3.51 -4.31 10.94
C HIS A 30 -2.99 -4.29 12.38
N GLU A 31 -2.24 -3.25 12.72
CA GLU A 31 -1.68 -3.03 14.07
C GLU A 31 -0.80 -4.19 14.60
N ARG A 32 -0.32 -5.09 13.73
CA ARG A 32 0.64 -6.12 14.17
C ARG A 32 1.93 -5.49 14.68
N ASP A 33 2.73 -6.27 15.41
CA ASP A 33 4.09 -5.86 15.77
C ASP A 33 4.94 -5.60 14.49
N PRO A 34 5.44 -4.38 14.28
CA PRO A 34 6.14 -4.01 13.06
C PRO A 34 7.65 -4.30 13.10
N GLY A 35 8.19 -4.88 14.16
CA GLY A 35 9.63 -5.06 14.35
C GLY A 35 10.31 -5.77 13.18
N ASP A 36 9.70 -6.86 12.68
CA ASP A 36 10.20 -7.59 11.52
C ASP A 36 10.17 -6.74 10.25
N ILE A 37 9.12 -5.93 10.06
CA ILE A 37 8.95 -5.06 8.89
C ILE A 37 10.04 -3.98 8.91
N LEU A 38 10.22 -3.30 10.03
CA LEU A 38 11.25 -2.27 10.20
C LEU A 38 12.66 -2.83 10.02
N SER A 39 12.91 -4.05 10.51
CA SER A 39 14.19 -4.74 10.31
C SER A 39 14.47 -4.99 8.82
N ILE A 40 13.46 -5.44 8.06
CA ILE A 40 13.55 -5.63 6.60
C ILE A 40 13.82 -4.29 5.90
N LEU A 41 13.05 -3.25 6.22
CA LEU A 41 13.21 -1.92 5.61
C LEU A 41 14.61 -1.34 5.86
N ARG A 42 15.15 -1.46 7.09
CA ARG A 42 16.51 -1.03 7.41
C ARG A 42 17.58 -1.82 6.65
N SER A 43 17.36 -3.12 6.46
CA SER A 43 18.29 -3.99 5.73
C SER A 43 18.30 -3.69 4.23
N GLU A 44 17.13 -3.53 3.64
CA GLU A 44 16.97 -3.34 2.19
C GLU A 44 17.22 -1.91 1.73
N ARG A 45 17.08 -0.91 2.63
CA ARG A 45 17.35 0.52 2.39
C ARG A 45 16.65 1.05 1.14
N PRO A 46 15.31 1.02 1.07
CA PRO A 46 14.60 1.61 -0.06
C PRO A 46 14.78 3.13 -0.09
N ASP A 47 14.66 3.72 -1.28
CA ASP A 47 14.67 5.16 -1.48
C ASP A 47 13.36 5.82 -1.03
N VAL A 48 12.26 5.04 -1.04
CA VAL A 48 10.92 5.48 -0.68
C VAL A 48 10.09 4.31 -0.15
N ILE A 49 9.19 4.58 0.79
CA ILE A 49 8.26 3.61 1.37
C ILE A 49 6.84 4.02 1.04
N PHE A 50 6.10 3.14 0.37
CA PHE A 50 4.69 3.27 0.09
C PHE A 50 3.87 2.37 1.02
N ILE A 51 2.84 2.95 1.66
CA ILE A 51 1.88 2.22 2.48
C ILE A 51 0.52 2.33 1.79
N ALA A 52 0.06 1.20 1.22
CA ALA A 52 -1.20 1.16 0.50
C ALA A 52 -2.30 0.51 1.34
N GLY A 53 -2.62 1.16 2.47
CA GLY A 53 -3.78 0.90 3.29
C GLY A 53 -3.66 -0.19 4.36
N ASP A 54 -4.65 -0.19 5.22
CA ASP A 54 -4.90 -1.14 6.30
C ASP A 54 -3.73 -1.26 7.30
N LEU A 55 -3.20 -0.10 7.71
CA LEU A 55 -2.27 0.03 8.83
C LEU A 55 -3.03 0.07 10.17
N ILE A 56 -4.15 0.81 10.22
CA ILE A 56 -4.89 1.19 11.43
C ILE A 56 -6.31 0.61 11.41
N GLU A 57 -6.73 0.01 12.55
CA GLU A 57 -8.08 -0.50 12.75
C GLU A 57 -9.07 0.60 13.20
N ALA A 58 -9.26 1.63 12.35
CA ALA A 58 -10.06 2.80 12.71
C ALA A 58 -11.57 2.54 12.78
N LYS A 59 -12.08 1.43 12.25
CA LYS A 59 -13.50 1.06 12.44
C LYS A 59 -13.90 0.98 13.92
N LYS A 60 -12.95 0.66 14.80
CA LYS A 60 -13.13 0.68 16.24
C LYS A 60 -13.44 2.09 16.79
N ALA A 61 -13.05 3.15 16.08
CA ALA A 61 -13.32 4.53 16.49
C ALA A 61 -14.82 4.85 16.59
N LEU A 62 -15.65 4.15 15.82
CA LEU A 62 -17.12 4.34 15.86
C LEU A 62 -17.80 3.83 17.15
N SER A 63 -17.15 2.90 17.86
CA SER A 63 -17.72 2.24 19.03
C SER A 63 -16.98 2.50 20.35
N VAL A 64 -15.83 3.17 20.28
CA VAL A 64 -14.99 3.43 21.46
C VAL A 64 -15.00 4.92 21.76
N GLN A 65 -15.60 5.28 22.91
CA GLN A 65 -15.53 6.65 23.42
C GLN A 65 -14.07 7.04 23.67
N HIS A 66 -13.66 8.22 23.18
CA HIS A 66 -12.27 8.70 23.27
C HIS A 66 -11.25 7.81 22.56
N TRP A 67 -11.61 7.22 21.40
CA TRP A 67 -10.67 6.49 20.58
C TRP A 67 -9.45 7.37 20.24
N ARG A 68 -8.28 6.78 20.27
CA ARG A 68 -7.01 7.43 19.92
C ARG A 68 -6.29 6.61 18.88
N THR A 69 -5.50 7.30 18.06
CA THR A 69 -4.63 6.65 17.09
C THR A 69 -3.70 5.66 17.80
N PRO A 70 -3.66 4.38 17.37
CA PRO A 70 -2.85 3.38 18.03
C PRO A 70 -1.37 3.76 18.03
N LYS A 71 -0.76 3.82 19.21
CA LYS A 71 0.65 4.19 19.37
C LYS A 71 1.57 3.35 18.50
N ARG A 72 1.28 2.05 18.37
CA ARG A 72 2.08 1.13 17.54
C ARG A 72 2.13 1.54 16.06
N ALA A 73 1.01 2.03 15.53
CA ALA A 73 0.96 2.54 14.14
C ALA A 73 1.78 3.81 14.00
N LEU A 74 1.69 4.73 14.97
CA LEU A 74 2.49 5.96 14.96
C LEU A 74 3.99 5.68 15.14
N ASP A 75 4.37 4.79 16.05
CA ASP A 75 5.76 4.35 16.24
C ASP A 75 6.32 3.71 14.97
N PHE A 76 5.51 2.92 14.26
CA PHE A 76 5.89 2.35 12.97
C PHE A 76 6.14 3.43 11.92
N LEU A 77 5.21 4.37 11.75
CA LEU A 77 5.32 5.46 10.78
C LEU A 77 6.54 6.35 11.07
N SER A 78 6.75 6.73 12.33
CA SER A 78 7.93 7.50 12.74
C SER A 78 9.22 6.76 12.42
N SER A 79 9.32 5.48 12.80
CA SER A 79 10.52 4.67 12.53
C SER A 79 10.73 4.41 11.04
N ALA A 80 9.67 4.28 10.24
CA ALA A 80 9.76 4.14 8.79
C ALA A 80 10.22 5.45 8.13
N SER A 81 9.72 6.60 8.62
CA SER A 81 10.10 7.93 8.14
C SER A 81 11.57 8.27 8.41
N GLU A 82 12.19 7.66 9.44
CA GLU A 82 13.64 7.74 9.67
C GLU A 82 14.47 6.94 8.65
N ILE A 83 13.86 5.94 7.98
CA ILE A 83 14.55 5.08 7.00
C ILE A 83 14.51 5.73 5.61
N ALA A 84 13.31 6.16 5.17
CA ALA A 84 13.07 6.78 3.88
C ALA A 84 11.75 7.58 3.91
N PRO A 85 11.52 8.52 2.97
CA PRO A 85 10.23 9.20 2.83
C PRO A 85 9.06 8.19 2.75
N VAL A 86 8.01 8.42 3.56
CA VAL A 86 6.82 7.57 3.65
C VAL A 86 5.63 8.26 3.02
N TYR A 87 4.96 7.57 2.09
CA TYR A 87 3.67 7.99 1.52
C TYR A 87 2.62 6.94 1.90
N TYR A 88 1.55 7.38 2.53
CA TYR A 88 0.51 6.52 3.07
C TYR A 88 -0.88 6.92 2.52
N SER A 89 -1.56 5.97 1.89
CA SER A 89 -2.97 6.10 1.51
C SER A 89 -3.83 5.14 2.33
N PRO A 90 -5.02 5.56 2.79
CA PRO A 90 -5.87 4.72 3.64
C PRO A 90 -6.49 3.55 2.87
N GLY A 91 -6.69 2.43 3.57
CA GLY A 91 -7.51 1.31 3.12
C GLY A 91 -8.93 1.36 3.67
N ASN A 92 -9.63 0.23 3.62
CA ASN A 92 -11.01 0.16 4.13
C ASN A 92 -11.09 0.13 5.66
N HIS A 93 -10.03 -0.26 6.35
CA HIS A 93 -9.98 -0.22 7.81
C HIS A 93 -9.79 1.20 8.35
N GLU A 94 -9.26 2.11 7.54
CA GLU A 94 -9.12 3.53 7.85
C GLU A 94 -10.34 4.38 7.43
N SER A 95 -11.40 3.80 6.89
CA SER A 95 -12.56 4.54 6.36
C SER A 95 -13.28 5.44 7.38
N CYS A 96 -12.99 5.27 8.66
CA CYS A 96 -13.57 6.01 9.79
C CYS A 96 -12.51 6.75 10.62
N LEU A 97 -11.33 7.05 10.04
CA LEU A 97 -10.31 7.85 10.73
C LEU A 97 -10.87 9.23 11.12
N PRO A 98 -10.80 9.61 12.41
CA PRO A 98 -11.12 10.97 12.80
C PRO A 98 -10.04 11.94 12.35
N PRO A 99 -10.35 13.26 12.17
CA PRO A 99 -9.37 14.26 11.76
C PRO A 99 -8.11 14.29 12.63
N SER A 100 -8.26 14.13 13.96
CA SER A 100 -7.12 14.09 14.88
C SER A 100 -6.14 12.95 14.59
N ALA A 101 -6.62 11.81 14.06
CA ALA A 101 -5.73 10.72 13.68
C ALA A 101 -4.92 11.05 12.42
N VAL A 102 -5.48 11.84 11.52
CA VAL A 102 -4.74 12.34 10.35
C VAL A 102 -3.62 13.28 10.80
N ASP A 103 -3.90 14.17 11.76
CA ASP A 103 -2.89 15.05 12.35
C ASP A 103 -1.78 14.25 13.04
N ASP A 104 -2.14 13.21 13.81
CA ASP A 104 -1.19 12.29 14.44
C ASP A 104 -0.30 11.58 13.41
N ILE A 105 -0.88 11.10 12.29
CA ILE A 105 -0.14 10.46 11.19
C ILE A 105 0.86 11.44 10.56
N ILE A 106 0.41 12.65 10.22
CA ILE A 106 1.27 13.69 9.63
C ILE A 106 2.41 14.07 10.57
N ALA A 107 2.15 14.13 11.88
CA ALA A 107 3.16 14.42 12.89
C ALA A 107 4.30 13.38 12.94
N THR A 108 4.11 12.17 12.40
CA THR A 108 5.18 11.15 12.27
C THR A 108 6.17 11.41 11.14
N GLY A 109 5.93 12.41 10.30
CA GLY A 109 6.70 12.68 9.08
C GLY A 109 6.19 11.95 7.83
N ALA A 110 5.16 11.12 7.95
CA ALA A 110 4.53 10.48 6.80
C ALA A 110 3.62 11.46 6.04
N VAL A 111 3.63 11.37 4.70
CA VAL A 111 2.69 12.10 3.84
C VAL A 111 1.43 11.27 3.68
N PHE A 112 0.31 11.76 4.23
CA PHE A 112 -0.98 11.07 4.16
C PHE A 112 -1.78 11.57 2.95
N LEU A 113 -2.22 10.64 2.09
CA LEU A 113 -2.90 10.91 0.83
C LEU A 113 -4.26 10.20 0.79
N ALA A 114 -5.33 10.97 0.91
CA ALA A 114 -6.71 10.49 0.92
C ALA A 114 -7.54 11.25 -0.13
N ASN A 115 -7.67 10.71 -1.33
CA ASN A 115 -8.12 11.39 -2.55
C ASN A 115 -7.31 12.70 -2.75
N ALA A 116 -6.01 12.57 -2.64
CA ALA A 116 -5.05 13.67 -2.70
C ALA A 116 -3.74 13.21 -3.34
N ASP A 117 -2.96 14.16 -3.85
CA ASP A 117 -1.67 13.89 -4.45
C ASP A 117 -0.61 14.92 -4.04
N THR A 118 0.63 14.55 -4.26
CA THR A 118 1.80 15.41 -4.05
C THR A 118 2.85 15.18 -5.12
N VAL A 119 3.66 16.21 -5.37
CA VAL A 119 4.89 16.11 -6.17
C VAL A 119 6.04 15.85 -5.23
N ALA A 120 6.88 14.87 -5.57
CA ALA A 120 8.05 14.51 -4.80
C ALA A 120 9.28 14.41 -5.70
N SER A 121 10.45 14.67 -5.13
CA SER A 121 11.74 14.34 -5.75
C SER A 121 12.49 13.40 -4.81
N ILE A 122 12.56 12.13 -5.18
CA ILE A 122 13.22 11.09 -4.38
C ILE A 122 14.57 10.79 -5.00
N ASN A 123 15.65 11.16 -4.32
CA ASN A 123 17.03 11.03 -4.82
C ASN A 123 17.21 11.60 -6.23
N GLY A 124 16.53 12.72 -6.54
CA GLY A 124 16.55 13.36 -7.86
C GLY A 124 15.53 12.79 -8.85
N HIS A 125 14.79 11.74 -8.53
CA HIS A 125 13.74 11.18 -9.37
C HIS A 125 12.42 11.91 -9.14
N PRO A 126 11.86 12.60 -10.15
CA PRO A 126 10.59 13.30 -10.01
C PRO A 126 9.41 12.32 -10.07
N LEU A 127 8.54 12.38 -9.06
CA LEU A 127 7.36 11.52 -8.95
C LEU A 127 6.12 12.35 -8.67
N LEU A 128 5.00 11.93 -9.25
CA LEU A 128 3.67 12.34 -8.86
C LEU A 128 3.02 11.20 -8.07
N ILE A 129 2.75 11.40 -6.79
CA ILE A 129 2.25 10.33 -5.91
C ILE A 129 0.84 10.70 -5.48
N GLY A 130 -0.12 9.83 -5.81
CA GLY A 130 -1.52 9.98 -5.42
C GLY A 130 -1.96 8.87 -4.48
N GLY A 131 -2.98 9.14 -3.68
CA GLY A 131 -3.63 8.15 -2.83
C GLY A 131 -5.14 8.22 -2.95
N ILE A 132 -5.80 7.08 -3.20
CA ILE A 132 -7.25 6.99 -3.32
C ILE A 132 -7.84 6.20 -2.16
N THR A 133 -8.92 6.70 -1.59
CA THR A 133 -9.60 6.05 -0.47
C THR A 133 -10.51 4.91 -0.92
N SER A 134 -11.09 4.16 0.03
CA SER A 134 -12.15 3.16 -0.23
C SER A 134 -13.48 3.80 -0.70
N ARG A 135 -13.54 5.13 -0.75
CA ARG A 135 -14.60 5.90 -1.41
C ARG A 135 -13.94 6.79 -2.46
N PRO A 136 -13.73 6.25 -3.68
CA PRO A 136 -13.02 6.96 -4.73
C PRO A 136 -13.69 8.29 -5.08
N ASP A 137 -12.91 9.36 -5.06
CA ASP A 137 -13.28 10.62 -5.70
C ASP A 137 -12.83 10.55 -7.17
N THR A 138 -13.77 10.30 -8.06
CA THR A 138 -13.48 10.10 -9.50
C THR A 138 -13.08 11.39 -10.19
N ASP A 139 -13.53 12.55 -9.69
CA ASP A 139 -13.18 13.85 -10.26
C ASP A 139 -11.72 14.18 -9.91
N TRP A 140 -11.34 13.99 -8.63
CA TRP A 140 -9.94 14.10 -8.24
C TRP A 140 -9.06 13.11 -9.01
N LEU A 141 -9.48 11.85 -9.16
CA LEU A 141 -8.69 10.82 -9.87
C LEU A 141 -8.45 11.21 -11.33
N SER A 142 -9.46 11.77 -11.99
CA SER A 142 -9.36 12.26 -13.37
C SER A 142 -8.39 13.43 -13.48
N LEU A 143 -8.44 14.37 -12.51
CA LEU A 143 -7.49 15.49 -12.44
C LEU A 143 -6.07 14.99 -12.17
N PHE A 144 -5.88 14.03 -11.26
CA PHE A 144 -4.57 13.43 -10.99
C PHE A 144 -4.02 12.74 -12.23
N ALA A 145 -4.83 11.94 -12.92
CA ALA A 145 -4.42 11.22 -14.13
C ALA A 145 -4.00 12.17 -15.26
N SER A 146 -4.62 13.36 -15.37
CA SER A 146 -4.31 14.34 -16.41
C SER A 146 -3.00 15.11 -16.19
N LYS A 147 -2.41 15.03 -14.99
CA LYS A 147 -1.15 15.73 -14.68
C LYS A 147 0.03 15.13 -15.43
N SER A 148 1.02 15.95 -15.77
CA SER A 148 2.26 15.51 -16.41
C SER A 148 3.23 14.92 -15.39
N GLY A 149 4.01 13.91 -15.78
CA GLY A 149 5.01 13.23 -14.96
C GLY A 149 4.68 11.77 -14.71
N TYR A 150 5.61 11.05 -14.08
CA TYR A 150 5.42 9.65 -13.73
C TYR A 150 4.52 9.55 -12.49
N LYS A 151 3.38 8.90 -12.66
CA LYS A 151 2.31 8.83 -11.67
C LYS A 151 2.28 7.47 -10.96
N ILE A 152 2.47 7.48 -9.64
CA ILE A 152 2.29 6.32 -8.77
C ILE A 152 1.02 6.55 -7.96
N LEU A 153 0.04 5.65 -8.07
CA LEU A 153 -1.20 5.69 -7.32
C LEU A 153 -1.21 4.62 -6.24
N LEU A 154 -1.36 5.02 -4.98
CA LEU A 154 -1.65 4.12 -3.87
C LEU A 154 -3.16 3.86 -3.84
N CYS A 155 -3.57 2.65 -4.18
CA CYS A 155 -4.97 2.21 -4.22
C CYS A 155 -5.10 0.89 -3.49
N HIS A 156 -5.60 0.92 -2.26
CA HIS A 156 -5.69 -0.29 -1.43
C HIS A 156 -6.44 -1.43 -2.12
N HIS A 157 -7.53 -1.11 -2.83
CA HIS A 157 -8.42 -2.05 -3.50
C HIS A 157 -7.98 -2.39 -4.93
N PRO A 158 -7.37 -3.55 -5.21
CA PRO A 158 -6.92 -3.89 -6.56
C PRO A 158 -8.06 -4.09 -7.57
N GLU A 159 -9.28 -4.41 -7.10
CA GLU A 159 -10.48 -4.50 -7.92
C GLU A 159 -10.97 -3.14 -8.46
N TYR A 160 -10.43 -2.03 -7.94
CA TYR A 160 -10.71 -0.70 -8.50
C TYR A 160 -9.94 -0.45 -9.79
N TYR A 161 -8.86 -1.19 -10.03
CA TYR A 161 -8.04 -1.00 -11.23
C TYR A 161 -8.87 -1.08 -12.52
N PRO A 162 -9.59 -2.18 -12.84
CA PRO A 162 -10.37 -2.26 -14.08
C PRO A 162 -11.55 -1.27 -14.13
N ARG A 163 -12.01 -0.80 -12.98
CA ARG A 163 -13.20 0.05 -12.91
C ARG A 163 -12.89 1.55 -13.05
N TYR A 164 -11.76 1.99 -12.52
CA TYR A 164 -11.46 3.42 -12.38
C TYR A 164 -10.10 3.82 -12.96
N ILE A 165 -9.15 2.87 -13.12
CA ILE A 165 -7.74 3.20 -13.36
C ILE A 165 -7.25 2.72 -14.73
N ALA A 166 -7.76 1.61 -15.22
CA ALA A 166 -7.25 0.94 -16.44
C ALA A 166 -7.14 1.87 -17.65
N GLU A 167 -8.13 2.74 -17.84
CA GLU A 167 -8.24 3.67 -18.98
C GLU A 167 -7.60 5.05 -18.68
N THR A 168 -6.81 5.16 -17.63
CA THR A 168 -6.14 6.42 -17.26
C THR A 168 -4.66 6.38 -17.62
N ASP A 169 -4.01 7.55 -17.63
CA ASP A 169 -2.56 7.69 -17.83
C ASP A 169 -1.72 7.51 -16.55
N ILE A 170 -2.25 6.76 -15.56
CA ILE A 170 -1.51 6.41 -14.36
C ILE A 170 -0.52 5.31 -14.69
N ASP A 171 0.78 5.54 -14.39
CA ASP A 171 1.86 4.65 -14.78
C ASP A 171 1.95 3.40 -13.92
N LEU A 172 1.77 3.55 -12.59
CA LEU A 172 1.86 2.46 -11.62
C LEU A 172 0.83 2.58 -10.53
N THR A 173 0.10 1.51 -10.27
CA THR A 173 -0.81 1.37 -9.13
C THR A 173 -0.27 0.35 -8.13
N LEU A 174 -0.26 0.71 -6.85
CA LEU A 174 0.20 -0.14 -5.74
C LEU A 174 -0.98 -0.48 -4.83
N SER A 175 -1.21 -1.77 -4.60
CA SER A 175 -2.40 -2.26 -3.89
C SER A 175 -2.09 -3.31 -2.84
N GLY A 176 -3.02 -3.47 -1.88
CA GLY A 176 -3.10 -4.53 -0.88
C GLY A 176 -4.43 -5.25 -0.91
N HIS A 177 -5.14 -5.31 0.23
CA HIS A 177 -6.52 -5.77 0.43
C HIS A 177 -6.79 -7.24 0.12
N ALA A 178 -6.18 -7.78 -0.90
CA ALA A 178 -6.46 -9.13 -1.39
C ALA A 178 -5.88 -10.26 -0.52
N HIS A 179 -5.05 -9.92 0.46
CA HIS A 179 -4.38 -10.88 1.35
C HIS A 179 -3.79 -12.09 0.62
N GLY A 180 -3.29 -11.88 -0.60
CA GLY A 180 -2.73 -12.93 -1.45
C GLY A 180 -3.75 -13.98 -1.92
N GLY A 181 -5.04 -13.74 -1.71
CA GLY A 181 -6.13 -14.68 -1.99
C GLY A 181 -6.30 -15.74 -0.92
N GLN A 182 -5.91 -15.48 0.31
CA GLN A 182 -5.99 -16.25 1.56
C GLN A 182 -5.40 -17.67 1.44
N TRP A 183 -5.96 -18.53 0.64
CA TRP A 183 -5.44 -19.85 0.26
C TRP A 183 -4.95 -19.83 -1.17
N ARG A 184 -3.80 -20.46 -1.42
CA ARG A 184 -3.23 -20.50 -2.77
C ARG A 184 -3.05 -21.94 -3.23
N VAL A 185 -3.67 -22.26 -4.36
CA VAL A 185 -3.58 -23.57 -5.03
C VAL A 185 -3.03 -23.32 -6.44
N PHE A 186 -1.98 -24.07 -6.81
CA PHE A 186 -1.26 -23.88 -8.07
C PHE A 186 -0.90 -22.41 -8.39
N GLY A 187 -0.52 -21.66 -7.37
CA GLY A 187 -0.12 -20.27 -7.52
C GLY A 187 -1.28 -19.24 -7.63
N ARG A 188 -2.54 -19.69 -7.60
CA ARG A 188 -3.74 -18.85 -7.66
C ARG A 188 -4.37 -18.68 -6.29
N GLY A 189 -4.84 -17.47 -5.97
CA GLY A 189 -5.64 -17.21 -4.78
C GLY A 189 -7.06 -17.77 -4.92
N ILE A 190 -7.63 -18.22 -3.81
CA ILE A 190 -8.98 -18.82 -3.82
C ILE A 190 -10.06 -17.81 -3.47
N TYR A 191 -9.76 -16.89 -2.53
CA TYR A 191 -10.73 -15.90 -2.08
C TYR A 191 -10.05 -14.57 -1.75
N SER A 192 -10.71 -13.49 -2.11
CA SER A 192 -10.28 -12.13 -1.72
C SER A 192 -11.49 -11.27 -1.38
N PRO A 193 -11.42 -10.42 -0.34
CA PRO A 193 -12.40 -9.36 -0.16
C PRO A 193 -12.56 -8.55 -1.44
N GLY A 194 -13.75 -8.03 -1.71
CA GLY A 194 -14.03 -7.22 -2.90
C GLY A 194 -14.11 -7.96 -4.24
N GLN A 195 -13.43 -9.13 -4.38
CA GLN A 195 -13.41 -9.92 -5.61
C GLN A 195 -14.11 -11.29 -5.49
N GLY A 196 -14.33 -11.81 -4.26
CA GLY A 196 -14.99 -13.10 -4.02
C GLY A 196 -14.10 -14.30 -4.33
N LEU A 197 -14.69 -15.37 -4.90
CA LEU A 197 -13.99 -16.61 -5.23
C LEU A 197 -13.21 -16.48 -6.55
N PHE A 198 -12.04 -17.10 -6.59
CA PHE A 198 -11.12 -17.12 -7.74
C PHE A 198 -10.76 -15.70 -8.25
N PRO A 199 -10.30 -14.83 -7.35
CA PRO A 199 -10.01 -13.44 -7.68
C PRO A 199 -8.89 -13.30 -8.70
N LYS A 200 -8.99 -12.29 -9.58
CA LYS A 200 -7.94 -11.98 -10.57
C LYS A 200 -6.69 -11.40 -9.92
N TYR A 201 -6.88 -10.42 -9.03
CA TYR A 201 -5.79 -9.63 -8.44
C TYR A 201 -5.54 -10.05 -6.99
N THR A 202 -4.51 -10.84 -6.74
CA THR A 202 -4.24 -11.32 -5.38
C THR A 202 -2.84 -11.03 -4.88
N ARG A 203 -1.84 -11.24 -5.71
CA ARG A 203 -0.42 -11.01 -5.41
C ARG A 203 0.40 -11.10 -6.68
N GLY A 204 1.21 -10.10 -6.92
CA GLY A 204 2.12 -10.08 -8.07
C GLY A 204 2.02 -8.83 -8.91
N VAL A 205 2.56 -8.91 -10.11
CA VAL A 205 2.54 -7.86 -11.12
C VAL A 205 1.48 -8.19 -12.16
N TYR A 206 0.65 -7.22 -12.48
CA TYR A 206 -0.47 -7.34 -13.41
C TYR A 206 -0.46 -6.19 -14.41
N GLU A 207 -1.33 -6.30 -15.42
CA GLU A 207 -1.63 -5.23 -16.37
C GLU A 207 -0.35 -4.63 -17.01
N ASN A 208 0.51 -5.52 -17.51
CA ASN A 208 1.80 -5.19 -18.15
C ASN A 208 2.71 -4.32 -17.26
N GLY A 209 2.70 -4.53 -15.95
CA GLY A 209 3.54 -3.78 -15.02
C GLY A 209 2.86 -2.56 -14.39
N ARG A 210 1.63 -2.22 -14.79
CA ARG A 210 0.89 -1.05 -14.27
C ARG A 210 0.19 -1.27 -12.93
N LEU A 211 0.09 -2.53 -12.45
CA LEU A 211 -0.52 -2.85 -11.16
C LEU A 211 0.37 -3.85 -10.40
N ILE A 212 0.74 -3.50 -9.17
CA ILE A 212 1.41 -4.40 -8.23
C ILE A 212 0.47 -4.60 -7.04
N VAL A 213 0.20 -5.86 -6.71
CA VAL A 213 -0.61 -6.24 -5.56
C VAL A 213 0.26 -6.99 -4.56
N SER A 214 0.32 -6.49 -3.33
CA SER A 214 0.96 -7.15 -2.20
C SER A 214 0.00 -8.12 -1.51
N ALA A 215 0.54 -9.24 -1.01
CA ALA A 215 -0.23 -10.14 -0.15
C ALA A 215 -0.36 -9.62 1.30
N GLY A 216 0.29 -8.50 1.61
CA GLY A 216 0.25 -7.90 2.93
C GLY A 216 1.11 -8.61 3.99
N VAL A 217 1.31 -7.93 5.10
CA VAL A 217 2.22 -8.37 6.18
C VAL A 217 1.50 -8.94 7.40
N SER A 218 0.17 -9.04 7.40
CA SER A 218 -0.59 -9.65 8.49
C SER A 218 -1.59 -10.71 7.99
N ASN A 219 -2.14 -11.46 8.94
CA ASN A 219 -3.32 -12.30 8.72
C ASN A 219 -4.42 -11.79 9.66
N HIS A 220 -5.26 -10.90 9.16
CA HIS A 220 -6.36 -10.34 9.92
C HIS A 220 -7.62 -11.21 9.85
N GLU A 221 -7.74 -12.04 8.84
CA GLU A 221 -8.87 -12.94 8.65
C GLU A 221 -8.86 -14.09 9.69
N PRO A 222 -10.04 -14.57 10.13
CA PRO A 222 -10.16 -15.65 11.10
C PRO A 222 -9.65 -17.00 10.57
N VAL A 223 -9.48 -17.14 9.27
CA VAL A 223 -8.96 -18.35 8.64
C VAL A 223 -7.44 -18.23 8.38
N PRO A 224 -6.67 -19.33 8.54
CA PRO A 224 -5.23 -19.28 8.31
C PRO A 224 -4.90 -19.11 6.82
N ARG A 225 -3.75 -18.51 6.54
CA ARG A 225 -3.18 -18.49 5.19
C ARG A 225 -2.58 -19.86 4.86
N ILE A 226 -2.89 -20.39 3.68
CA ILE A 226 -2.31 -21.67 3.18
C ILE A 226 -1.52 -21.39 1.90
N ASN A 227 -0.25 -21.82 1.86
CA ASN A 227 0.68 -21.55 0.74
C ASN A 227 0.80 -20.07 0.36
N ASN A 228 0.51 -19.20 1.29
CA ASN A 228 0.37 -17.76 1.10
C ASN A 228 1.13 -17.00 2.20
N PRO A 229 2.46 -16.94 2.12
CA PRO A 229 3.26 -16.24 3.13
C PRO A 229 2.99 -14.74 3.12
N LEU A 230 3.19 -14.12 4.27
CA LEU A 230 3.28 -12.67 4.42
C LEU A 230 4.44 -12.13 3.61
N GLU A 231 4.35 -10.88 3.13
CA GLU A 231 5.43 -10.31 2.33
C GLU A 231 5.54 -8.78 2.48
N VAL A 232 6.79 -8.31 2.38
CA VAL A 232 7.13 -6.93 2.01
C VAL A 232 7.58 -6.96 0.56
N VAL A 233 7.02 -6.08 -0.25
CA VAL A 233 7.35 -5.99 -1.68
C VAL A 233 8.36 -4.88 -1.90
N PHE A 234 9.36 -5.14 -2.73
CA PHE A 234 10.29 -4.13 -3.23
C PHE A 234 10.16 -4.01 -4.75
N ILE A 235 10.34 -2.82 -5.25
CA ILE A 235 10.15 -2.47 -6.67
C ILE A 235 11.43 -1.82 -7.18
N LYS A 236 12.04 -2.44 -8.20
CA LYS A 236 13.19 -1.88 -8.92
C LYS A 236 12.69 -1.30 -10.22
N PHE A 237 12.92 -0.02 -10.43
CA PHE A 237 12.60 0.70 -11.66
C PHE A 237 13.81 0.60 -12.63
N GLU A 238 13.64 -0.17 -13.74
CA GLU A 238 14.68 -0.49 -14.74
C GLU A 238 14.44 0.14 -16.11
#